data_da1418c2a76aa78b5bd7d347dfacc7fd
#
_entry.id   da1418c2a76aa78b5bd7d347dfacc7fd
#
_cell.length_a   1.000
_cell.length_b   1.000
_cell.length_c   1.000
_cell.angle_alpha   90.00
_cell.angle_beta   90.00
_cell.angle_gamma   90.00
#
_symmetry.space_group_name_H-M   'P 1'
#
loop_
_entity.id
_entity.type
_entity.pdbx_description
1 polymer ?
#
loop_
_entity_poly.entity_id
_entity_poly.type
_entity_poly.pdbx_seq_one_letter_code
_entity_poly.pdbx_strand_id
1 'polypeptide(L)'
;MPIDAAPITDLRALARQWPRTGRLEAIVLRPARGQAAVEVATTEAIAGRGLQGDRTGDKARTSPLGGKRQVTLLQAEHLPLIAAFAGTAQPAATQLRRNLVVSGLNLLAARSPFADQTVHLHLGDEVVLELTGPCDPCSKMEALLGPGGYNAMRGHGGLTARVLRSGRLRVGDAVWACVAAEPAPQTTDQAG
;
A
#
# COMPACT_ATOMS: atom_id res chain seq x y z
N MET A 1 11.16 32.52 -2.30
CA MET A 1 10.44 32.92 -1.07
C MET A 1 10.84 31.98 0.02
N PRO A 2 11.60 32.36 1.04
CA PRO A 2 11.82 31.51 2.20
C PRO A 2 10.49 31.40 2.96
N ILE A 3 10.06 30.17 3.18
CA ILE A 3 8.91 29.90 4.06
C ILE A 3 9.49 30.00 5.47
N ASP A 4 9.19 31.10 6.13
CA ASP A 4 9.53 31.35 7.54
C ASP A 4 8.58 30.53 8.44
N ALA A 5 8.68 29.19 8.32
CA ALA A 5 7.99 28.26 9.19
C ALA A 5 8.86 28.01 10.42
N ALA A 6 8.33 28.27 11.60
CA ALA A 6 9.00 27.92 12.85
C ALA A 6 9.47 26.46 12.80
N PRO A 7 10.69 26.13 13.30
CA PRO A 7 11.23 24.80 13.23
C PRO A 7 10.29 23.83 13.98
N ILE A 8 9.81 22.81 13.26
CA ILE A 8 9.00 21.75 13.86
C ILE A 8 9.95 20.87 14.67
N THR A 9 9.86 20.92 15.98
CA THR A 9 10.71 20.16 16.91
C THR A 9 10.05 18.86 17.36
N ASP A 10 8.76 18.65 17.08
CA ASP A 10 8.02 17.45 17.44
C ASP A 10 8.03 16.42 16.30
N LEU A 11 8.60 15.23 16.55
CA LEU A 11 8.66 14.13 15.58
C LEU A 11 7.27 13.67 15.13
N ARG A 12 6.25 13.77 15.99
CA ARG A 12 4.87 13.43 15.60
C ARG A 12 4.32 14.43 14.58
N ALA A 13 4.63 15.70 14.75
CA ALA A 13 4.26 16.73 13.80
C ALA A 13 5.00 16.54 12.46
N LEU A 14 6.29 16.18 12.48
CA LEU A 14 7.05 15.86 11.28
C LEU A 14 6.46 14.65 10.55
N ALA A 15 6.09 13.59 11.27
CA ALA A 15 5.50 12.39 10.68
C ALA A 15 4.10 12.59 10.04
N ARG A 16 3.48 13.75 10.27
CA ARG A 16 2.19 14.15 9.65
C ARG A 16 2.37 14.92 8.35
N GLN A 17 3.60 15.30 8.00
CA GLN A 17 3.87 16.15 6.84
C GLN A 17 4.30 15.29 5.64
N TRP A 18 3.65 15.55 4.52
CA TRP A 18 3.91 14.90 3.25
C TRP A 18 4.31 15.92 2.20
N PRO A 19 5.48 15.80 1.55
CA PRO A 19 5.99 16.84 0.65
C PRO A 19 5.17 16.97 -0.63
N ARG A 20 4.48 15.90 -1.03
CA ARG A 20 3.64 15.87 -2.23
C ARG A 20 2.67 14.67 -2.23
N THR A 21 1.70 14.71 -3.10
CA THR A 21 0.85 13.57 -3.50
C THR A 21 1.63 12.64 -4.43
N GLY A 22 1.37 11.33 -4.28
CA GLY A 22 1.76 10.31 -5.24
C GLY A 22 0.70 10.07 -6.30
N ARG A 23 0.92 9.03 -7.12
CA ARG A 23 0.05 8.62 -8.20
C ARG A 23 -0.05 7.10 -8.26
N LEU A 24 -1.23 6.57 -8.57
CA LEU A 24 -1.46 5.16 -8.85
C LEU A 24 -1.04 4.86 -10.29
N GLU A 25 0.09 4.18 -10.47
CA GLU A 25 0.69 3.91 -11.77
C GLU A 25 0.16 2.63 -12.43
N ALA A 26 -0.14 1.60 -11.62
CA ALA A 26 -0.67 0.34 -12.14
C ALA A 26 -1.57 -0.36 -11.14
N ILE A 27 -2.56 -1.08 -11.64
CA ILE A 27 -3.44 -1.98 -10.90
C ILE A 27 -3.25 -3.39 -11.45
N VAL A 28 -2.79 -4.31 -10.60
CA VAL A 28 -2.47 -5.68 -10.98
C VAL A 28 -3.35 -6.65 -10.22
N LEU A 29 -4.14 -7.43 -10.90
CA LEU A 29 -5.00 -8.46 -10.35
C LEU A 29 -4.39 -9.85 -10.55
N ARG A 30 -4.59 -10.73 -9.59
CA ARG A 30 -4.16 -12.14 -9.61
C ARG A 30 -5.43 -13.00 -9.61
N PRO A 31 -6.03 -13.30 -10.76
CA PRO A 31 -7.35 -13.91 -10.83
C PRO A 31 -7.42 -15.24 -10.07
N ALA A 32 -6.44 -16.13 -10.27
CA ALA A 32 -6.40 -17.41 -9.59
C ALA A 32 -4.97 -17.87 -9.26
N ARG A 33 -4.88 -18.97 -8.50
CA ARG A 33 -3.60 -19.62 -8.20
C ARG A 33 -3.04 -20.26 -9.47
N GLY A 34 -1.78 -19.94 -9.79
CA GLY A 34 -1.12 -20.47 -10.99
C GLY A 34 -1.35 -19.65 -12.26
N GLN A 35 -2.36 -18.80 -12.30
CA GLN A 35 -2.61 -17.91 -13.44
C GLN A 35 -1.66 -16.71 -13.45
N ALA A 36 -1.42 -16.18 -14.64
CA ALA A 36 -0.72 -14.93 -14.83
C ALA A 36 -1.47 -13.78 -14.12
N ALA A 37 -0.72 -12.83 -13.60
CA ALA A 37 -1.31 -11.58 -13.14
C ALA A 37 -1.63 -10.70 -14.34
N VAL A 38 -2.71 -9.95 -14.27
CA VAL A 38 -3.19 -9.06 -15.32
C VAL A 38 -3.21 -7.62 -14.84
N GLU A 39 -2.87 -6.70 -15.71
CA GLU A 39 -2.98 -5.27 -15.45
C GLU A 39 -4.32 -4.78 -15.96
N VAL A 40 -4.99 -3.94 -15.17
CA VAL A 40 -6.29 -3.37 -15.49
C VAL A 40 -6.27 -1.85 -15.28
N ALA A 41 -7.07 -1.13 -16.04
CA ALA A 41 -7.18 0.32 -15.87
C ALA A 41 -7.99 0.73 -14.65
N THR A 42 -8.94 -0.13 -14.22
CA THR A 42 -9.84 0.14 -13.09
C THR A 42 -10.21 -1.13 -12.33
N THR A 43 -10.53 -1.00 -11.05
CA THR A 43 -11.12 -2.06 -10.23
C THR A 43 -11.89 -1.47 -9.06
N GLU A 44 -12.70 -2.27 -8.37
CA GLU A 44 -13.33 -1.89 -7.09
C GLU A 44 -12.48 -2.42 -5.93
N ALA A 45 -12.17 -1.56 -4.98
CA ALA A 45 -11.66 -1.93 -3.67
C ALA A 45 -12.84 -2.18 -2.72
N ILE A 46 -12.84 -3.30 -2.01
CA ILE A 46 -13.94 -3.73 -1.15
C ILE A 46 -13.45 -3.82 0.29
N ALA A 47 -14.02 -3.02 1.18
CA ALA A 47 -13.65 -2.97 2.59
C ALA A 47 -13.71 -4.35 3.24
N GLY A 48 -12.65 -4.69 3.96
CA GLY A 48 -12.48 -5.98 4.61
C GLY A 48 -12.22 -7.16 3.68
N ARG A 49 -12.13 -6.95 2.34
CA ARG A 49 -11.89 -8.02 1.36
C ARG A 49 -10.62 -7.83 0.55
N GLY A 50 -10.50 -6.69 -0.16
CA GLY A 50 -9.42 -6.42 -1.12
C GLY A 50 -9.95 -5.93 -2.45
N LEU A 51 -9.32 -6.32 -3.56
CA LEU A 51 -9.71 -5.87 -4.90
C LEU A 51 -10.64 -6.88 -5.57
N GLN A 52 -11.67 -6.39 -6.24
CA GLN A 52 -12.56 -7.19 -7.09
C GLN A 52 -11.76 -7.84 -8.23
N GLY A 53 -11.98 -9.13 -8.48
CA GLY A 53 -11.24 -9.90 -9.48
C GLY A 53 -9.83 -10.33 -9.04
N ASP A 54 -9.38 -9.96 -7.83
CA ASP A 54 -8.18 -10.55 -7.23
C ASP A 54 -8.59 -11.70 -6.30
N ARG A 55 -7.91 -12.83 -6.42
CA ARG A 55 -8.17 -14.04 -5.61
C ARG A 55 -8.16 -13.81 -4.09
N THR A 56 -7.55 -12.72 -3.62
CA THR A 56 -7.55 -12.37 -2.20
C THR A 56 -8.89 -11.76 -1.80
N GLY A 57 -9.50 -10.96 -2.67
CA GLY A 57 -10.82 -10.38 -2.47
C GLY A 57 -11.96 -11.42 -2.48
N ASP A 58 -11.75 -12.54 -3.16
CA ASP A 58 -12.77 -13.61 -3.31
C ASP A 58 -12.80 -14.58 -2.12
N LYS A 59 -11.84 -14.50 -1.19
CA LYS A 59 -11.81 -15.34 -0.01
C LYS A 59 -12.93 -15.00 0.96
N ALA A 60 -13.49 -16.05 1.59
CA ALA A 60 -14.43 -15.89 2.68
C ALA A 60 -13.84 -15.06 3.83
N ARG A 61 -14.63 -14.15 4.40
CA ARG A 61 -14.23 -13.30 5.51
C ARG A 61 -14.32 -14.11 6.82
N THR A 62 -13.27 -14.05 7.61
CA THR A 62 -13.24 -14.64 8.95
C THR A 62 -13.51 -13.61 10.06
N SER A 63 -13.52 -12.31 9.71
CA SER A 63 -13.83 -11.21 10.62
C SER A 63 -14.41 -10.01 9.84
N PRO A 64 -15.09 -9.05 10.51
CA PRO A 64 -15.63 -7.85 9.86
C PRO A 64 -14.57 -7.02 9.13
N LEU A 65 -13.37 -6.89 9.70
CA LEU A 65 -12.26 -6.17 9.08
C LEU A 65 -11.45 -7.01 8.09
N GLY A 66 -11.72 -8.32 7.99
CA GLY A 66 -10.95 -9.25 7.18
C GLY A 66 -9.49 -9.41 7.62
N GLY A 67 -8.68 -10.03 6.79
CA GLY A 67 -7.26 -10.24 7.06
C GLY A 67 -6.42 -8.96 6.90
N LYS A 68 -5.22 -8.96 7.49
CA LYS A 68 -4.26 -7.84 7.35
C LYS A 68 -3.68 -7.69 5.94
N ARG A 69 -3.74 -8.71 5.10
CA ARG A 69 -3.14 -8.75 3.76
C ARG A 69 -4.22 -8.84 2.68
N GLN A 70 -5.00 -7.79 2.50
CA GLN A 70 -6.06 -7.74 1.51
C GLN A 70 -5.53 -7.22 0.17
N VAL A 71 -4.68 -6.21 0.22
CA VAL A 71 -4.04 -5.57 -0.92
C VAL A 71 -2.54 -5.51 -0.68
N THR A 72 -1.75 -5.58 -1.75
CA THR A 72 -0.30 -5.38 -1.69
C THR A 72 0.10 -4.20 -2.56
N LEU A 73 0.94 -3.32 -2.04
CA LEU A 73 1.43 -2.14 -2.73
C LEU A 73 2.93 -2.27 -3.01
N LEU A 74 3.38 -1.65 -4.09
CA LEU A 74 4.78 -1.50 -4.44
C LEU A 74 5.05 -0.05 -4.79
N GLN A 75 6.17 0.47 -4.33
CA GLN A 75 6.64 1.77 -4.73
C GLN A 75 7.30 1.69 -6.10
N ALA A 76 6.87 2.51 -7.06
CA ALA A 76 7.36 2.47 -8.44
C ALA A 76 8.87 2.70 -8.51
N GLU A 77 9.40 3.59 -7.69
CA GLU A 77 10.82 3.92 -7.58
C GLU A 77 11.67 2.72 -7.12
N HIS A 78 11.06 1.71 -6.50
CA HIS A 78 11.76 0.48 -6.15
C HIS A 78 11.97 -0.47 -7.33
N LEU A 79 11.23 -0.34 -8.44
CA LEU A 79 11.39 -1.21 -9.60
C LEU A 79 12.82 -1.15 -10.21
N PRO A 80 13.35 0.03 -10.56
CA PRO A 80 14.72 0.13 -11.04
C PRO A 80 15.75 -0.23 -9.97
N LEU A 81 15.45 0.04 -8.69
CA LEU A 81 16.35 -0.32 -7.59
C LEU A 81 16.48 -1.85 -7.44
N ILE A 82 15.36 -2.58 -7.48
CA ILE A 82 15.36 -4.05 -7.45
C ILE A 82 16.15 -4.61 -8.64
N ALA A 83 15.94 -4.06 -9.84
CA ALA A 83 16.69 -4.44 -11.03
C ALA A 83 18.19 -4.26 -10.87
N ALA A 84 18.61 -3.11 -10.34
CA ALA A 84 20.01 -2.80 -10.09
C ALA A 84 20.65 -3.77 -9.07
N PHE A 85 19.95 -4.09 -7.99
CA PHE A 85 20.44 -5.03 -6.98
C PHE A 85 20.48 -6.48 -7.47
N ALA A 86 19.52 -6.87 -8.32
CA ALA A 86 19.46 -8.20 -8.88
C ALA A 86 20.40 -8.38 -10.10
N GLY A 87 20.94 -7.30 -10.66
CA GLY A 87 21.72 -7.34 -11.90
C GLY A 87 20.91 -7.78 -13.12
N THR A 88 19.62 -7.46 -13.15
CA THR A 88 18.68 -7.90 -14.20
C THR A 88 18.00 -6.70 -14.88
N ALA A 89 17.27 -6.97 -15.97
CA ALA A 89 16.34 -5.97 -16.51
C ALA A 89 15.23 -5.67 -15.48
N GLN A 90 14.66 -4.45 -15.55
CA GLN A 90 13.59 -4.04 -14.65
C GLN A 90 12.37 -4.97 -14.82
N PRO A 91 11.89 -5.60 -13.71
CA PRO A 91 10.73 -6.47 -13.79
C PRO A 91 9.44 -5.65 -14.00
N ALA A 92 8.51 -6.20 -14.77
CA ALA A 92 7.18 -5.62 -14.89
C ALA A 92 6.39 -5.76 -13.57
N ALA A 93 5.46 -4.83 -13.32
CA ALA A 93 4.60 -4.84 -12.12
C ALA A 93 3.83 -6.17 -11.98
N THR A 94 3.35 -6.73 -13.09
CA THR A 94 2.64 -8.01 -13.14
C THR A 94 3.51 -9.18 -12.68
N GLN A 95 4.80 -9.18 -13.02
CA GLN A 95 5.75 -10.23 -12.60
C GLN A 95 5.97 -10.21 -11.08
N LEU A 96 6.07 -9.03 -10.48
CA LEU A 96 6.22 -8.88 -9.03
C LEU A 96 4.93 -9.17 -8.26
N ARG A 97 3.78 -9.22 -8.97
CA ARG A 97 2.48 -9.64 -8.43
C ARG A 97 2.03 -8.80 -7.22
N ARG A 98 2.37 -7.52 -7.19
CA ARG A 98 1.83 -6.54 -6.26
C ARG A 98 0.59 -5.90 -6.88
N ASN A 99 -0.44 -5.66 -6.08
CA ASN A 99 -1.73 -5.21 -6.61
C ASN A 99 -1.71 -3.77 -7.09
N LEU A 100 -1.07 -2.88 -6.35
CA LEU A 100 -1.04 -1.45 -6.65
C LEU A 100 0.40 -0.98 -6.73
N VAL A 101 0.73 -0.27 -7.79
CA VAL A 101 2.04 0.40 -7.95
C VAL A 101 1.83 1.88 -7.79
N VAL A 102 2.54 2.50 -6.87
CA VAL A 102 2.39 3.92 -6.52
C VAL A 102 3.73 4.62 -6.66
N SER A 103 3.74 5.78 -7.31
CA SER A 103 4.90 6.66 -7.45
C SER A 103 4.73 7.95 -6.64
N GLY A 104 5.83 8.66 -6.43
CA GLY A 104 5.85 10.05 -5.92
C GLY A 104 5.55 10.21 -4.43
N LEU A 105 5.17 9.14 -3.73
CA LEU A 105 4.91 9.12 -2.29
C LEU A 105 5.73 8.01 -1.64
N ASN A 106 6.48 8.32 -0.59
CA ASN A 106 7.19 7.28 0.17
C ASN A 106 6.20 6.40 0.95
N LEU A 107 5.87 5.24 0.38
CA LEU A 107 4.93 4.29 1.01
C LEU A 107 5.42 3.76 2.36
N LEU A 108 6.74 3.66 2.59
CA LEU A 108 7.27 3.21 3.88
C LEU A 108 6.93 4.19 5.00
N ALA A 109 6.91 5.50 4.69
CA ALA A 109 6.52 6.53 5.64
C ALA A 109 5.01 6.55 5.93
N ALA A 110 4.17 5.94 5.08
CA ALA A 110 2.73 5.78 5.34
C ALA A 110 2.42 4.70 6.42
N ARG A 111 3.45 4.10 7.01
CA ARG A 111 3.36 3.38 8.29
C ARG A 111 3.87 4.29 9.40
N SER A 112 2.98 4.64 10.34
CA SER A 112 3.42 5.46 11.46
C SER A 112 4.52 4.78 12.27
N PRO A 113 5.55 5.52 12.71
CA PRO A 113 6.52 5.03 13.70
C PRO A 113 5.92 4.98 15.12
N PHE A 114 4.73 5.55 15.33
CA PHE A 114 4.05 5.61 16.61
C PHE A 114 2.85 4.66 16.64
N ALA A 115 2.78 3.81 17.67
CA ALA A 115 1.73 2.78 17.78
C ALA A 115 0.32 3.36 17.96
N ASP A 116 0.22 4.54 18.55
CA ASP A 116 -1.01 5.27 18.84
C ASP A 116 -1.42 6.24 17.72
N GLN A 117 -0.68 6.29 16.61
CA GLN A 117 -0.94 7.17 15.49
C GLN A 117 -1.11 6.35 14.21
N THR A 118 -2.33 6.10 13.80
CA THR A 118 -2.61 5.41 12.54
C THR A 118 -2.49 6.36 11.36
N VAL A 119 -1.84 5.92 10.28
CA VAL A 119 -1.80 6.64 9.01
C VAL A 119 -2.73 5.94 8.02
N HIS A 120 -3.58 6.72 7.38
CA HIS A 120 -4.43 6.27 6.29
C HIS A 120 -3.84 6.71 4.96
N LEU A 121 -3.87 5.79 3.99
CA LEU A 121 -3.50 6.06 2.61
C LEU A 121 -4.79 6.17 1.79
N HIS A 122 -4.98 7.31 1.17
CA HIS A 122 -6.13 7.60 0.31
C HIS A 122 -5.72 7.42 -1.15
N LEU A 123 -6.59 6.81 -1.95
CA LEU A 123 -6.41 6.63 -3.39
C LEU A 123 -7.66 7.13 -4.11
N GLY A 124 -7.51 8.16 -4.94
CA GLY A 124 -8.64 8.89 -5.49
C GLY A 124 -9.52 9.47 -4.38
N ASP A 125 -10.80 9.68 -4.68
CA ASP A 125 -11.74 10.32 -3.74
C ASP A 125 -12.40 9.34 -2.77
N GLU A 126 -12.37 8.05 -3.09
CA GLU A 126 -13.22 7.06 -2.43
C GLU A 126 -12.45 6.10 -1.53
N VAL A 127 -11.32 5.56 -1.99
CA VAL A 127 -10.66 4.42 -1.34
C VAL A 127 -9.74 4.86 -0.22
N VAL A 128 -9.84 4.16 0.91
CA VAL A 128 -8.94 4.35 2.06
C VAL A 128 -8.32 3.02 2.45
N LEU A 129 -7.01 2.99 2.56
CA LEU A 129 -6.23 1.85 3.01
C LEU A 129 -5.50 2.14 4.32
N GLU A 130 -5.32 1.10 5.12
CA GLU A 130 -4.39 1.06 6.26
C GLU A 130 -3.24 0.13 5.90
N LEU A 131 -2.00 0.62 6.00
CA LEU A 131 -0.82 -0.21 5.78
C LEU A 131 -0.56 -1.09 7.01
N THR A 132 -0.48 -2.40 6.79
CA THR A 132 -0.47 -3.40 7.87
C THR A 132 0.87 -4.07 8.10
N GLY A 133 1.82 -3.89 7.18
CA GLY A 133 3.16 -4.46 7.32
C GLY A 133 3.94 -4.56 6.01
N PRO A 134 5.17 -5.08 6.06
CA PRO A 134 5.95 -5.34 4.86
C PRO A 134 5.33 -6.45 4.02
N CYS A 135 5.56 -6.39 2.72
CA CYS A 135 5.28 -7.46 1.78
C CYS A 135 6.59 -8.10 1.34
N ASP A 136 7.11 -8.98 2.18
CA ASP A 136 8.38 -9.63 1.92
C ASP A 136 8.38 -10.42 0.59
N PRO A 137 9.55 -10.58 -0.04
CA PRO A 137 9.72 -11.43 -1.20
C PRO A 137 9.47 -12.91 -0.82
N CYS A 138 9.32 -13.76 -1.82
CA CYS A 138 9.14 -15.20 -1.65
C CYS A 138 9.95 -15.95 -2.71
N SER A 139 9.96 -17.28 -2.65
CA SER A 139 10.64 -18.14 -3.61
C SER A 139 10.31 -17.85 -5.08
N LYS A 140 9.12 -17.32 -5.38
CA LYS A 140 8.76 -16.89 -6.74
C LYS A 140 9.55 -15.67 -7.20
N MET A 141 9.91 -14.78 -6.28
CA MET A 141 10.75 -13.61 -6.59
C MET A 141 12.20 -14.03 -6.82
N GLU A 142 12.69 -15.00 -6.04
CA GLU A 142 13.98 -15.63 -6.31
C GLU A 142 14.00 -16.29 -7.70
N ALA A 143 12.96 -17.05 -8.05
CA ALA A 143 12.88 -17.68 -9.37
C ALA A 143 12.77 -16.68 -10.53
N LEU A 144 12.15 -15.52 -10.29
CA LEU A 144 11.99 -14.46 -11.29
C LEU A 144 13.28 -13.67 -11.52
N LEU A 145 13.96 -13.31 -10.43
CA LEU A 145 15.10 -12.39 -10.45
C LEU A 145 16.44 -13.14 -10.52
N GLY A 146 16.42 -14.48 -10.42
CA GLY A 146 17.62 -15.31 -10.40
C GLY A 146 18.21 -15.47 -8.98
N PRO A 147 19.34 -16.17 -8.85
CA PRO A 147 20.03 -16.42 -7.59
C PRO A 147 20.34 -15.10 -6.85
N GLY A 148 19.88 -14.99 -5.60
CA GLY A 148 20.03 -13.77 -4.81
C GLY A 148 18.91 -12.75 -4.97
N GLY A 149 17.93 -12.98 -5.86
CA GLY A 149 16.79 -12.10 -6.11
C GLY A 149 15.92 -11.88 -4.88
N TYR A 150 15.83 -12.88 -3.98
CA TYR A 150 15.18 -12.70 -2.69
C TYR A 150 15.83 -11.57 -1.87
N ASN A 151 17.17 -11.59 -1.78
CA ASN A 151 17.90 -10.55 -1.03
C ASN A 151 17.89 -9.20 -1.73
N ALA A 152 17.98 -9.17 -3.05
CA ALA A 152 17.85 -7.94 -3.84
C ALA A 152 16.52 -7.22 -3.59
N MET A 153 15.45 -7.99 -3.30
CA MET A 153 14.12 -7.45 -3.07
C MET A 153 13.78 -7.21 -1.58
N ARG A 154 14.59 -7.66 -0.63
CA ARG A 154 14.33 -7.44 0.81
C ARG A 154 14.31 -5.95 1.14
N GLY A 155 13.30 -5.52 1.91
CA GLY A 155 13.05 -4.10 2.20
C GLY A 155 12.38 -3.33 1.07
N HIS A 156 12.43 -3.84 -0.17
CA HIS A 156 11.87 -3.20 -1.37
C HIS A 156 10.67 -3.98 -1.97
N GLY A 157 10.25 -5.05 -1.32
CA GLY A 157 9.15 -5.92 -1.78
C GLY A 157 7.77 -5.30 -1.70
N GLY A 158 7.64 -4.10 -1.13
CA GLY A 158 6.40 -3.37 -0.97
C GLY A 158 5.75 -3.58 0.40
N LEU A 159 4.48 -3.24 0.49
CA LEU A 159 3.68 -3.25 1.71
C LEU A 159 2.38 -4.03 1.54
N THR A 160 1.85 -4.50 2.63
CA THR A 160 0.50 -5.07 2.72
C THR A 160 -0.46 -4.04 3.28
N ALA A 161 -1.71 -4.09 2.87
CA ALA A 161 -2.75 -3.18 3.34
C ALA A 161 -4.08 -3.88 3.55
N ARG A 162 -4.91 -3.23 4.35
CA ARG A 162 -6.32 -3.50 4.56
C ARG A 162 -7.13 -2.40 3.89
N VAL A 163 -8.24 -2.74 3.27
CA VAL A 163 -9.20 -1.78 2.74
C VAL A 163 -10.14 -1.36 3.86
N LEU A 164 -10.12 -0.09 4.24
CA LEU A 164 -11.00 0.48 5.26
C LEU A 164 -12.28 1.04 4.65
N ARG A 165 -12.17 1.73 3.51
CA ARG A 165 -13.31 2.28 2.78
C ARG A 165 -13.29 1.79 1.34
N SER A 166 -14.44 1.26 0.91
CA SER A 166 -14.65 0.77 -0.45
C SER A 166 -14.73 1.92 -1.44
N GLY A 167 -14.45 1.62 -2.70
CA GLY A 167 -14.60 2.55 -3.80
C GLY A 167 -13.87 2.10 -5.05
N ARG A 168 -14.00 2.89 -6.09
CA ARG A 168 -13.35 2.65 -7.38
C ARG A 168 -11.92 3.17 -7.40
N LEU A 169 -11.02 2.36 -7.92
CA LEU A 169 -9.63 2.71 -8.23
C LEU A 169 -9.46 2.83 -9.75
N ARG A 170 -8.72 3.83 -10.17
CA ARG A 170 -8.33 4.05 -11.57
C ARG A 170 -6.83 4.32 -11.64
N VAL A 171 -6.17 3.76 -12.63
CA VAL A 171 -4.79 4.16 -12.96
C VAL A 171 -4.78 5.68 -13.20
N GLY A 172 -3.86 6.36 -12.54
CA GLY A 172 -3.79 7.81 -12.55
C GLY A 172 -4.37 8.50 -11.33
N ASP A 173 -5.10 7.82 -10.46
CA ASP A 173 -5.63 8.39 -9.23
C ASP A 173 -4.51 8.97 -8.37
N ALA A 174 -4.80 10.12 -7.75
CA ALA A 174 -3.92 10.71 -6.74
C ALA A 174 -3.83 9.81 -5.51
N VAL A 175 -2.63 9.70 -4.93
CA VAL A 175 -2.40 8.93 -3.70
C VAL A 175 -1.81 9.85 -2.65
N TRP A 176 -2.45 9.93 -1.50
CA TRP A 176 -1.98 10.79 -0.41
C TRP A 176 -2.18 10.12 0.94
N ALA A 177 -1.39 10.53 1.93
CA ALA A 177 -1.45 9.98 3.27
C ALA A 177 -1.82 11.05 4.29
N CYS A 178 -2.56 10.67 5.32
CA CYS A 178 -2.85 11.51 6.47
C CYS A 178 -2.92 10.66 7.74
N VAL A 179 -2.73 11.30 8.87
CA VAL A 179 -3.00 10.67 10.16
C VAL A 179 -4.52 10.55 10.31
N ALA A 180 -4.99 9.37 10.70
CA ALA A 180 -6.40 9.15 11.01
C ALA A 180 -6.84 10.14 12.10
N ALA A 181 -8.03 10.70 11.95
CA ALA A 181 -8.65 11.43 13.04
C ALA A 181 -8.83 10.49 14.24
N GLU A 182 -8.50 10.96 15.43
CA GLU A 182 -8.79 10.20 16.64
C GLU A 182 -10.30 9.90 16.68
N PRO A 183 -10.71 8.65 17.00
CA PRO A 183 -12.12 8.38 17.24
C PRO A 183 -12.59 9.33 18.34
N ALA A 184 -13.71 10.01 18.09
CA ALA A 184 -14.33 10.87 19.10
C ALA A 184 -14.46 10.06 20.41
N PRO A 185 -14.16 10.65 21.58
CA PRO A 185 -14.29 9.95 22.85
C PRO A 185 -15.71 9.39 22.94
N GLN A 186 -15.81 8.09 23.12
CA GLN A 186 -17.10 7.47 23.38
C GLN A 186 -17.59 8.03 24.72
N THR A 187 -18.57 8.90 24.68
CA THR A 187 -19.34 9.30 25.86
C THR A 187 -19.97 8.02 26.39
N THR A 188 -19.37 7.44 27.41
CA THR A 188 -20.05 6.44 28.24
C THR A 188 -21.20 7.17 28.93
N ASP A 189 -22.37 7.02 28.33
CA ASP A 189 -23.62 7.39 28.97
C ASP A 189 -23.81 6.44 30.16
N GLN A 190 -23.37 6.89 31.32
CA GLN A 190 -23.69 6.23 32.58
C GLN A 190 -25.14 6.64 32.90
N ALA A 191 -26.09 5.86 32.36
CA ALA A 191 -27.43 5.86 32.92
C ALA A 191 -27.37 5.17 34.28
N GLY A 192 -27.56 5.96 35.35
CA GLY A 192 -27.80 5.51 36.71
C GLY A 192 -29.19 4.86 36.87
#